data_611713a837e7e73ee3d9cc0e5077d9fb
#
_entry.id   611713a837e7e73ee3d9cc0e5077d9fb
#
_cell.length_a   1.000
_cell.length_b   1.000
_cell.length_c   1.000
_cell.angle_alpha   90.00
_cell.angle_beta   90.00
_cell.angle_gamma   90.00
#
_symmetry.space_group_name_H-M   'P 1'
#
loop_
_entity.id
_entity.type
_entity.pdbx_description
1 polymer ?
#
loop_
_entity_poly.entity_id
_entity_poly.type
_entity_poly.pdbx_seq_one_letter_code
_entity_poly.pdbx_strand_id
1 'polypeptide(L)'
;GQHKWASCLKQVNLLIHIGEVSANYYTPSFNHVWRVSPDGELRDTWGKLRRVFMMSEEDFFNRYSEDNVYHTEYLERLNEEIESLTASIPELPFSNIWMAQHMHSKLPANSELHLGIFHSLRSYNFFKLPNSVQAKCNVGGFGIDGGVSSMIGAALVHPEKIFFGIFGDLAFFYDMNVIGNRHVGNNIRILLINNGKGNEFRNYDHPCYFLGEEAEDYIAAARHYGNKSNLLVKNYVENLGYEYLTANSKESFLAVANRFLTEEKTDKPILFEVFTETADESNALELILNYVGDDNASSNILSKTKTAVKKIIRDSLGEKRIKAVKDFIKG
;
A
#
# COMPACT_ATOMS: atom_id res chain seq x y z
N GLY A 1 2.54 -3.33 -9.83
CA GLY A 1 2.42 -4.60 -10.45
C GLY A 1 3.65 -5.45 -10.40
N GLN A 2 3.46 -6.71 -10.61
CA GLN A 2 4.49 -7.73 -10.63
C GLN A 2 5.43 -7.52 -11.84
N HIS A 3 6.73 -7.35 -11.59
CA HIS A 3 7.67 -6.92 -12.62
C HIS A 3 8.00 -7.99 -13.67
N LYS A 4 8.00 -9.27 -13.28
CA LYS A 4 8.43 -10.38 -14.13
C LYS A 4 7.29 -11.13 -14.81
N TRP A 5 6.05 -10.81 -14.47
CA TRP A 5 4.88 -11.47 -15.03
C TRP A 5 4.55 -10.97 -16.44
N ALA A 6 4.29 -11.90 -17.35
CA ALA A 6 3.83 -11.58 -18.71
C ALA A 6 2.30 -11.46 -18.73
N SER A 7 1.78 -10.30 -18.34
CA SER A 7 0.34 -10.07 -18.25
C SER A 7 -0.32 -9.76 -19.59
N CYS A 8 -1.61 -10.15 -19.72
CA CYS A 8 -2.48 -9.73 -20.82
C CYS A 8 -2.68 -8.21 -20.86
N LEU A 9 -2.44 -7.49 -19.75
CA LEU A 9 -2.41 -6.02 -19.69
C LEU A 9 -1.40 -5.41 -20.66
N LYS A 10 -0.37 -6.14 -21.07
CA LYS A 10 0.62 -5.70 -22.07
C LYS A 10 0.10 -5.73 -23.51
N GLN A 11 -1.09 -6.27 -23.74
CA GLN A 11 -1.71 -6.44 -25.07
C GLN A 11 -2.89 -5.49 -25.30
N VAL A 12 -3.06 -4.49 -24.44
CA VAL A 12 -4.17 -3.53 -24.52
C VAL A 12 -3.90 -2.48 -25.58
N ASN A 13 -4.84 -2.24 -26.48
CA ASN A 13 -4.76 -1.19 -27.49
C ASN A 13 -5.23 0.17 -26.98
N LEU A 14 -6.32 0.19 -26.22
CA LEU A 14 -6.98 1.38 -25.73
C LEU A 14 -7.05 1.36 -24.21
N LEU A 15 -6.62 2.45 -23.59
CA LEU A 15 -6.87 2.75 -22.19
C LEU A 15 -7.94 3.83 -22.08
N ILE A 16 -9.01 3.55 -21.37
CA ILE A 16 -9.96 4.56 -20.91
C ILE A 16 -9.51 5.04 -19.54
N HIS A 17 -9.00 6.28 -19.50
CA HIS A 17 -8.47 6.89 -18.28
C HIS A 17 -9.57 7.72 -17.61
N ILE A 18 -9.97 7.29 -16.41
CA ILE A 18 -10.99 7.92 -15.58
C ILE A 18 -10.29 8.49 -14.34
N GLY A 19 -10.68 9.69 -13.93
CA GLY A 19 -10.12 10.34 -12.74
C GLY A 19 -8.67 10.78 -12.92
N GLU A 20 -7.90 10.75 -11.83
CA GLU A 20 -6.53 11.22 -11.79
C GLU A 20 -5.56 10.10 -11.48
N VAL A 21 -4.37 10.18 -12.08
CA VAL A 21 -3.25 9.28 -11.77
C VAL A 21 -2.23 10.06 -10.96
N SER A 22 -2.01 9.59 -9.75
CA SER A 22 -1.01 10.12 -8.83
C SER A 22 0.13 9.11 -8.70
N ALA A 23 1.38 9.55 -8.93
CA ALA A 23 2.59 8.74 -8.75
C ALA A 23 2.59 7.38 -9.49
N ASN A 24 2.19 7.36 -10.74
CA ASN A 24 2.26 6.15 -11.54
C ASN A 24 3.64 5.99 -12.19
N TYR A 25 4.41 5.04 -11.70
CA TYR A 25 5.72 4.65 -12.25
C TYR A 25 5.64 3.56 -13.32
N TYR A 26 4.46 3.00 -13.55
CA TYR A 26 4.24 1.95 -14.55
C TYR A 26 3.68 2.52 -15.83
N THR A 27 4.35 2.27 -16.95
CA THR A 27 3.85 2.60 -18.29
C THR A 27 3.35 1.33 -18.96
N PRO A 28 2.04 1.07 -18.97
CA PRO A 28 1.48 -0.07 -19.66
C PRO A 28 1.68 0.04 -21.19
N SER A 29 1.73 -1.11 -21.86
CA SER A 29 1.82 -1.17 -23.32
C SER A 29 0.44 -1.02 -23.96
N PHE A 30 -0.05 0.21 -24.05
CA PHE A 30 -1.23 0.54 -24.86
C PHE A 30 -0.87 1.56 -25.94
N ASN A 31 -1.66 1.61 -27.02
CA ASN A 31 -1.40 2.48 -28.17
C ASN A 31 -2.13 3.81 -28.06
N HIS A 32 -3.28 3.83 -27.41
CA HIS A 32 -4.17 4.98 -27.37
C HIS A 32 -4.71 5.18 -25.96
N VAL A 33 -4.91 6.44 -25.57
CA VAL A 33 -5.58 6.85 -24.33
C VAL A 33 -6.78 7.72 -24.69
N TRP A 34 -7.92 7.38 -24.12
CA TRP A 34 -9.08 8.24 -24.05
C TRP A 34 -9.27 8.68 -22.60
N ARG A 35 -9.26 10.00 -22.38
CA ARG A 35 -9.52 10.55 -21.05
C ARG A 35 -10.99 10.91 -20.93
N VAL A 36 -11.63 10.44 -19.86
CA VAL A 36 -13.01 10.78 -19.48
C VAL A 36 -12.95 11.53 -18.16
N SER A 37 -13.32 12.81 -18.17
CA SER A 37 -13.36 13.64 -16.97
C SER A 37 -14.27 14.85 -17.18
N PRO A 38 -15.07 15.25 -16.19
CA PRO A 38 -15.92 16.44 -16.26
C PRO A 38 -15.16 17.74 -16.48
N ASP A 39 -13.87 17.79 -16.11
CA ASP A 39 -13.01 18.97 -16.29
C ASP A 39 -12.63 19.26 -17.73
N GLY A 40 -12.65 18.23 -18.60
CA GLY A 40 -12.26 18.35 -20.02
C GLY A 40 -10.78 18.69 -20.26
N GLU A 41 -9.92 18.67 -19.23
CA GLU A 41 -8.53 19.04 -19.37
C GLU A 41 -7.71 18.06 -20.22
N LEU A 42 -6.76 18.62 -20.98
CA LEU A 42 -5.81 17.84 -21.77
C LEU A 42 -4.65 17.38 -20.88
N ARG A 43 -4.77 16.21 -20.27
CA ARG A 43 -3.71 15.59 -19.46
C ARG A 43 -3.20 14.34 -20.16
N ASP A 44 -1.98 14.40 -20.66
CA ASP A 44 -1.35 13.29 -21.39
C ASP A 44 -0.17 12.70 -20.62
N THR A 45 -0.47 12.00 -19.53
CA THR A 45 0.50 11.38 -18.64
C THR A 45 1.45 10.40 -19.36
N TRP A 46 0.99 9.78 -20.46
CA TRP A 46 1.76 8.74 -21.15
C TRP A 46 2.19 9.11 -22.58
N GLY A 47 1.93 10.34 -23.05
CA GLY A 47 2.26 10.75 -24.41
C GLY A 47 1.42 10.04 -25.48
N LYS A 48 0.22 9.55 -25.13
CA LYS A 48 -0.63 8.71 -25.99
C LYS A 48 -2.10 9.14 -26.02
N LEU A 49 -2.41 10.32 -25.51
CA LEU A 49 -3.76 10.86 -25.49
C LEU A 49 -4.28 11.08 -26.91
N ARG A 50 -5.45 10.55 -27.19
CA ARG A 50 -6.12 10.69 -28.50
C ARG A 50 -7.44 11.43 -28.41
N ARG A 51 -8.18 11.27 -27.31
CA ARG A 51 -9.49 11.92 -27.11
C ARG A 51 -9.68 12.29 -25.65
N VAL A 52 -10.38 13.40 -25.44
CA VAL A 52 -10.91 13.80 -24.15
C VAL A 52 -12.42 13.90 -24.27
N PHE A 53 -13.12 13.28 -23.34
CA PHE A 53 -14.57 13.34 -23.21
C PHE A 53 -14.88 14.16 -21.94
N MET A 54 -15.41 15.37 -22.14
CA MET A 54 -15.80 16.26 -21.05
C MET A 54 -17.21 15.85 -20.56
N MET A 55 -17.25 14.78 -19.78
CA MET A 55 -18.46 14.22 -19.18
C MET A 55 -18.10 13.35 -18.00
N SER A 56 -19.12 12.95 -17.22
CA SER A 56 -18.94 11.95 -16.17
C SER A 56 -18.64 10.57 -16.77
N GLU A 57 -18.00 9.71 -15.98
CA GLU A 57 -17.79 8.31 -16.37
C GLU A 57 -19.11 7.57 -16.57
N GLU A 58 -20.13 7.86 -15.76
CA GLU A 58 -21.46 7.29 -15.89
C GLU A 58 -22.09 7.66 -17.24
N ASP A 59 -22.09 8.94 -17.61
CA ASP A 59 -22.60 9.40 -18.91
C ASP A 59 -21.83 8.79 -20.07
N PHE A 60 -20.50 8.66 -19.92
CA PHE A 60 -19.66 8.06 -20.95
C PHE A 60 -20.03 6.60 -21.19
N PHE A 61 -20.11 5.79 -20.15
CA PHE A 61 -20.44 4.38 -20.31
C PHE A 61 -21.89 4.17 -20.72
N ASN A 62 -22.85 4.94 -20.21
CA ASN A 62 -24.25 4.88 -20.66
C ASN A 62 -24.41 5.22 -22.16
N ARG A 63 -23.55 6.10 -22.66
CA ARG A 63 -23.64 6.52 -24.08
C ARG A 63 -22.91 5.59 -25.04
N TYR A 64 -21.80 4.99 -24.63
CA TYR A 64 -20.88 4.27 -25.50
C TYR A 64 -20.78 2.77 -25.23
N SER A 65 -21.43 2.24 -24.21
CA SER A 65 -21.65 0.81 -24.05
C SER A 65 -22.84 0.37 -24.88
N GLU A 66 -22.69 -0.75 -25.58
CA GLU A 66 -23.79 -1.39 -26.28
C GLU A 66 -24.56 -2.26 -25.29
N ASP A 67 -25.89 -2.10 -25.26
CA ASP A 67 -26.77 -2.95 -24.46
C ASP A 67 -26.68 -4.41 -24.95
N ASN A 68 -26.40 -5.32 -23.99
CA ASN A 68 -26.38 -6.77 -24.18
C ASN A 68 -25.19 -7.37 -24.96
N VAL A 69 -24.10 -6.64 -25.21
CA VAL A 69 -22.86 -7.22 -25.73
C VAL A 69 -21.80 -7.26 -24.63
N TYR A 70 -21.61 -8.41 -23.99
CA TYR A 70 -20.60 -8.60 -22.95
C TYR A 70 -19.44 -9.42 -23.51
N HIS A 71 -18.30 -8.78 -23.73
CA HIS A 71 -17.03 -9.45 -24.04
C HIS A 71 -16.25 -9.68 -22.75
N THR A 72 -16.48 -10.79 -22.07
CA THR A 72 -15.89 -11.11 -20.76
C THR A 72 -14.50 -11.73 -20.84
N GLU A 73 -14.09 -12.22 -22.00
CA GLU A 73 -12.86 -12.98 -22.22
C GLU A 73 -11.60 -12.28 -21.69
N TYR A 74 -11.51 -10.97 -21.85
CA TYR A 74 -10.37 -10.21 -21.34
C TYR A 74 -10.38 -10.14 -19.81
N LEU A 75 -11.55 -9.92 -19.21
CA LEU A 75 -11.72 -9.88 -17.76
C LEU A 75 -11.49 -11.27 -17.14
N GLU A 76 -11.96 -12.32 -17.77
CA GLU A 76 -11.75 -13.70 -17.35
C GLU A 76 -10.25 -14.04 -17.34
N ARG A 77 -9.53 -13.76 -18.42
CA ARG A 77 -8.08 -13.94 -18.49
C ARG A 77 -7.34 -13.13 -17.40
N LEU A 78 -7.75 -11.90 -17.15
CA LEU A 78 -7.15 -11.07 -16.11
C LEU A 78 -7.39 -11.64 -14.71
N ASN A 79 -8.61 -12.15 -14.44
CA ASN A 79 -8.93 -12.80 -13.17
C ASN A 79 -8.11 -14.09 -12.98
N GLU A 80 -7.99 -14.93 -14.03
CA GLU A 80 -7.15 -16.14 -13.99
C GLU A 80 -5.69 -15.79 -13.70
N GLU A 81 -5.15 -14.72 -14.32
CA GLU A 81 -3.80 -14.24 -14.03
C GLU A 81 -3.65 -13.81 -12.56
N ILE A 82 -4.62 -13.07 -12.01
CA ILE A 82 -4.61 -12.60 -10.62
C ILE A 82 -4.66 -13.80 -9.66
N GLU A 83 -5.53 -14.77 -9.94
CA GLU A 83 -5.65 -15.98 -9.12
C GLU A 83 -4.35 -16.80 -9.14
N SER A 84 -3.76 -17.00 -10.32
CA SER A 84 -2.49 -17.69 -10.48
C SER A 84 -1.35 -16.97 -9.75
N LEU A 85 -1.26 -15.65 -9.88
CA LEU A 85 -0.29 -14.83 -9.16
C LEU A 85 -0.47 -14.96 -7.65
N THR A 86 -1.68 -14.86 -7.17
CA THR A 86 -1.98 -14.93 -5.74
C THR A 86 -1.62 -16.30 -5.15
N ALA A 87 -1.93 -17.37 -5.87
CA ALA A 87 -1.60 -18.74 -5.47
C ALA A 87 -0.09 -19.02 -5.45
N SER A 88 0.69 -18.28 -6.25
CA SER A 88 2.14 -18.46 -6.40
C SER A 88 2.96 -17.54 -5.48
N ILE A 89 2.33 -16.73 -4.63
CA ILE A 89 3.06 -15.83 -3.71
C ILE A 89 3.94 -16.66 -2.77
N PRO A 90 5.27 -16.43 -2.73
CA PRO A 90 6.14 -17.16 -1.84
C PRO A 90 5.86 -16.80 -0.37
N GLU A 91 6.41 -17.60 0.55
CA GLU A 91 6.37 -17.25 1.96
C GLU A 91 7.07 -15.90 2.19
N LEU A 92 6.33 -14.95 2.72
CA LEU A 92 6.83 -13.60 2.98
C LEU A 92 7.35 -13.46 4.42
N PRO A 93 8.37 -12.64 4.67
CA PRO A 93 8.76 -12.27 6.02
C PRO A 93 7.64 -11.53 6.74
N PHE A 94 7.72 -11.44 8.06
CA PHE A 94 6.73 -10.72 8.88
C PHE A 94 6.77 -9.22 8.56
N SER A 95 5.75 -8.73 7.89
CA SER A 95 5.73 -7.41 7.28
C SER A 95 4.29 -6.92 7.05
N ASN A 96 4.14 -5.66 6.69
CA ASN A 96 2.84 -5.09 6.30
C ASN A 96 2.19 -5.87 5.14
N ILE A 97 3.00 -6.29 4.15
CA ILE A 97 2.50 -7.10 3.01
C ILE A 97 2.03 -8.48 3.50
N TRP A 98 2.78 -9.12 4.38
CA TRP A 98 2.37 -10.41 4.98
C TRP A 98 1.07 -10.26 5.77
N MET A 99 0.92 -9.19 6.56
CA MET A 99 -0.31 -8.92 7.29
C MET A 99 -1.49 -8.67 6.35
N ALA A 100 -1.30 -7.88 5.29
CA ALA A 100 -2.31 -7.65 4.27
C ALA A 100 -2.76 -8.97 3.62
N GLN A 101 -1.82 -9.88 3.30
CA GLN A 101 -2.10 -11.22 2.77
C GLN A 101 -3.02 -12.03 3.70
N HIS A 102 -2.83 -11.91 5.01
CA HIS A 102 -3.60 -12.69 6.00
C HIS A 102 -4.94 -12.06 6.38
N MET A 103 -5.07 -10.76 6.20
CA MET A 103 -6.25 -10.00 6.65
C MET A 103 -7.23 -9.66 5.54
N HIS A 104 -6.76 -9.44 4.30
CA HIS A 104 -7.57 -8.84 3.24
C HIS A 104 -8.92 -9.51 3.02
N SER A 105 -8.96 -10.84 3.03
CA SER A 105 -10.16 -11.64 2.80
C SER A 105 -11.03 -11.87 4.06
N LYS A 106 -10.52 -11.47 5.23
CA LYS A 106 -11.17 -11.68 6.54
C LYS A 106 -11.78 -10.40 7.11
N LEU A 107 -11.69 -9.30 6.39
CA LEU A 107 -12.36 -8.08 6.80
C LEU A 107 -13.87 -8.31 6.81
N PRO A 108 -14.57 -7.93 7.91
CA PRO A 108 -16.00 -8.15 8.02
C PRO A 108 -16.79 -7.45 6.91
N ALA A 109 -17.89 -8.06 6.51
CA ALA A 109 -18.87 -7.42 5.66
C ALA A 109 -19.37 -6.11 6.35
N ASN A 110 -19.71 -5.11 5.55
CA ASN A 110 -20.15 -3.80 6.04
C ASN A 110 -19.11 -3.06 6.91
N SER A 111 -17.81 -3.29 6.61
CA SER A 111 -16.72 -2.49 7.17
C SER A 111 -16.12 -1.55 6.12
N GLU A 112 -15.39 -0.55 6.58
CA GLU A 112 -14.57 0.32 5.73
C GLU A 112 -13.10 0.21 6.12
N LEU A 113 -12.22 0.21 5.10
CA LEU A 113 -10.78 0.12 5.27
C LEU A 113 -10.13 1.45 4.91
N HIS A 114 -9.46 2.09 5.85
CA HIS A 114 -8.68 3.29 5.63
C HIS A 114 -7.19 2.96 5.66
N LEU A 115 -6.48 3.33 4.61
CA LEU A 115 -5.08 2.99 4.43
C LEU A 115 -4.20 4.24 4.51
N GLY A 116 -3.11 4.15 5.25
CA GLY A 116 -2.04 5.12 5.16
C GLY A 116 -1.41 5.09 3.77
N ILE A 117 -1.04 6.27 3.26
CA ILE A 117 -0.35 6.40 1.98
C ILE A 117 0.99 5.63 1.99
N PHE A 118 1.51 5.28 0.83
CA PHE A 118 2.73 4.51 0.59
C PHE A 118 2.63 3.05 1.02
N HIS A 119 3.31 2.64 2.08
CA HIS A 119 3.49 1.23 2.45
C HIS A 119 2.18 0.49 2.69
N SER A 120 1.26 1.06 3.48
CA SER A 120 -0.01 0.41 3.80
C SER A 120 -0.91 0.30 2.57
N LEU A 121 -1.05 1.36 1.79
CA LEU A 121 -1.79 1.34 0.53
C LEU A 121 -1.19 0.33 -0.46
N ARG A 122 0.13 0.34 -0.62
CA ARG A 122 0.84 -0.59 -1.52
C ARG A 122 0.63 -2.04 -1.11
N SER A 123 0.71 -2.34 0.19
CA SER A 123 0.54 -3.69 0.71
C SER A 123 -0.84 -4.27 0.40
N TYR A 124 -1.89 -3.49 0.57
CA TYR A 124 -3.25 -3.94 0.28
C TYR A 124 -3.58 -3.97 -1.22
N ASN A 125 -2.90 -3.18 -2.06
CA ASN A 125 -3.06 -3.22 -3.52
C ASN A 125 -2.61 -4.54 -4.16
N PHE A 126 -1.89 -5.40 -3.45
CA PHE A 126 -1.55 -6.74 -3.94
C PHE A 126 -2.69 -7.76 -3.79
N PHE A 127 -3.72 -7.45 -3.02
CA PHE A 127 -4.74 -8.43 -2.64
C PHE A 127 -6.15 -7.92 -2.93
N LYS A 128 -7.02 -8.82 -3.35
CA LYS A 128 -8.43 -8.51 -3.60
C LYS A 128 -9.19 -8.43 -2.27
N LEU A 129 -9.86 -7.32 -2.04
CA LEU A 129 -10.76 -7.15 -0.89
C LEU A 129 -12.13 -7.79 -1.19
N PRO A 130 -12.90 -8.16 -0.15
CA PRO A 130 -14.30 -8.51 -0.32
C PRO A 130 -15.08 -7.36 -0.98
N ASN A 131 -16.00 -7.66 -1.87
CA ASN A 131 -16.81 -6.65 -2.57
C ASN A 131 -17.64 -5.76 -1.62
N SER A 132 -17.92 -6.25 -0.42
CA SER A 132 -18.66 -5.52 0.63
C SER A 132 -17.80 -4.52 1.40
N VAL A 133 -16.47 -4.52 1.22
CA VAL A 133 -15.53 -3.65 1.94
C VAL A 133 -15.06 -2.54 1.00
N GLN A 134 -15.28 -1.31 1.41
CA GLN A 134 -14.75 -0.14 0.70
C GLN A 134 -13.40 0.25 1.27
N ALA A 135 -12.40 0.46 0.40
CA ALA A 135 -11.11 0.98 0.79
C ALA A 135 -10.97 2.47 0.45
N LYS A 136 -10.40 3.23 1.36
CA LYS A 136 -10.12 4.66 1.23
C LYS A 136 -8.67 4.95 1.57
N CYS A 137 -8.09 5.92 0.88
CA CYS A 137 -6.75 6.40 1.19
C CYS A 137 -6.66 7.90 0.88
N ASN A 138 -6.10 8.67 1.79
CA ASN A 138 -5.83 10.08 1.54
C ASN A 138 -4.52 10.22 0.77
N VAL A 139 -4.62 10.36 -0.56
CA VAL A 139 -3.47 10.46 -1.46
C VAL A 139 -3.27 11.85 -2.05
N GLY A 140 -4.18 12.79 -1.76
CA GLY A 140 -4.30 14.05 -2.48
C GLY A 140 -3.08 14.95 -2.46
N GLY A 141 -2.30 14.97 -1.41
CA GLY A 141 -1.11 15.83 -1.28
C GLY A 141 0.18 15.08 -1.02
N PHE A 142 0.18 13.76 -1.11
CA PHE A 142 1.28 12.91 -0.67
C PHE A 142 1.69 13.09 0.79
N GLY A 143 0.85 13.75 1.60
CA GLY A 143 1.03 13.88 3.04
C GLY A 143 0.73 12.58 3.76
N ILE A 144 1.55 12.24 4.75
CA ILE A 144 1.30 11.09 5.63
C ILE A 144 0.41 11.44 6.82
N ASP A 145 0.12 12.72 7.00
CA ASP A 145 -0.75 13.29 8.02
C ASP A 145 -2.24 13.19 7.64
N GLY A 146 -3.12 13.27 8.61
CA GLY A 146 -4.58 13.33 8.40
C GLY A 146 -5.27 12.01 8.04
N GLY A 147 -4.54 10.90 7.96
CA GLY A 147 -5.14 9.59 7.62
C GLY A 147 -6.03 9.04 8.72
N VAL A 148 -5.59 9.13 9.97
CA VAL A 148 -6.36 8.71 11.15
C VAL A 148 -7.56 9.63 11.36
N SER A 149 -7.39 10.95 11.21
CA SER A 149 -8.46 11.94 11.30
C SER A 149 -9.54 11.70 10.26
N SER A 150 -9.16 11.39 9.02
CA SER A 150 -10.11 11.08 7.94
C SER A 150 -10.95 9.84 8.26
N MET A 151 -10.31 8.79 8.77
CA MET A 151 -11.00 7.58 9.19
C MET A 151 -11.99 7.85 10.35
N ILE A 152 -11.53 8.56 11.37
CA ILE A 152 -12.39 8.89 12.53
C ILE A 152 -13.57 9.76 12.09
N GLY A 153 -13.32 10.74 11.21
CA GLY A 153 -14.40 11.57 10.65
C GLY A 153 -15.46 10.73 9.93
N ALA A 154 -15.04 9.78 9.11
CA ALA A 154 -15.96 8.86 8.43
C ALA A 154 -16.71 7.95 9.44
N ALA A 155 -16.03 7.47 10.47
CA ALA A 155 -16.62 6.61 11.48
C ALA A 155 -17.67 7.32 12.35
N LEU A 156 -17.53 8.63 12.55
CA LEU A 156 -18.54 9.44 13.26
C LEU A 156 -19.85 9.57 12.47
N VAL A 157 -19.75 9.57 11.14
CA VAL A 157 -20.94 9.69 10.26
C VAL A 157 -21.65 8.35 10.10
N HIS A 158 -20.88 7.24 10.20
CA HIS A 158 -21.38 5.87 10.03
C HIS A 158 -21.12 5.00 11.26
N PRO A 159 -21.76 5.30 12.39
CA PRO A 159 -21.51 4.57 13.63
C PRO A 159 -21.99 3.12 13.60
N GLU A 160 -22.76 2.73 12.59
CA GLU A 160 -23.22 1.34 12.37
C GLU A 160 -22.17 0.44 11.77
N LYS A 161 -21.16 1.00 11.09
CA LYS A 161 -20.07 0.25 10.44
C LYS A 161 -18.85 0.13 11.35
N ILE A 162 -17.99 -0.86 11.04
CA ILE A 162 -16.66 -0.96 11.65
C ILE A 162 -15.63 -0.35 10.70
N PHE A 163 -14.77 0.48 11.25
CA PHE A 163 -13.70 1.17 10.51
C PHE A 163 -12.34 0.60 10.87
N PHE A 164 -11.68 0.02 9.89
CA PHE A 164 -10.31 -0.46 9.99
C PHE A 164 -9.37 0.59 9.43
N GLY A 165 -8.36 0.98 10.21
CA GLY A 165 -7.27 1.85 9.76
C GLY A 165 -5.95 1.13 9.81
N ILE A 166 -5.19 1.14 8.72
CA ILE A 166 -3.84 0.56 8.66
C ILE A 166 -2.86 1.68 8.42
N PHE A 167 -2.07 2.01 9.42
CA PHE A 167 -1.17 3.17 9.39
C PHE A 167 0.23 2.78 9.83
N GLY A 168 1.23 3.38 9.19
CA GLY A 168 2.60 3.37 9.71
C GLY A 168 2.74 4.27 10.93
N ASP A 169 3.78 4.06 11.71
CA ASP A 169 4.07 4.81 12.93
C ASP A 169 4.18 6.32 12.70
N LEU A 170 4.92 6.76 11.70
CA LEU A 170 5.04 8.19 11.40
C LEU A 170 3.68 8.83 11.11
N ALA A 171 2.86 8.21 10.27
CA ALA A 171 1.53 8.69 9.93
C ALA A 171 0.63 8.77 11.18
N PHE A 172 0.70 7.75 12.03
CA PHE A 172 -0.04 7.71 13.28
C PHE A 172 0.38 8.82 14.22
N PHE A 173 1.69 9.02 14.42
CA PHE A 173 2.19 10.03 15.35
C PHE A 173 1.93 11.48 14.90
N TYR A 174 1.89 11.74 13.58
CA TYR A 174 1.45 13.04 13.08
C TYR A 174 0.01 13.38 13.44
N ASP A 175 -0.83 12.36 13.60
CA ASP A 175 -2.29 12.51 13.75
C ASP A 175 -2.83 11.89 15.05
N MET A 176 -1.93 11.48 15.96
CA MET A 176 -2.30 10.71 17.15
C MET A 176 -3.29 11.42 18.09
N ASN A 177 -3.31 12.74 18.09
CA ASN A 177 -4.21 13.50 18.99
C ASN A 177 -5.69 13.24 18.69
N VAL A 178 -6.03 12.90 17.46
CA VAL A 178 -7.43 12.70 17.06
C VAL A 178 -8.07 11.50 17.75
N ILE A 179 -7.30 10.47 18.10
CA ILE A 179 -7.83 9.29 18.81
C ILE A 179 -8.30 9.59 20.24
N GLY A 180 -7.85 10.71 20.81
CA GLY A 180 -8.33 11.23 22.09
C GLY A 180 -9.60 12.08 22.00
N ASN A 181 -10.20 12.23 20.81
CA ASN A 181 -11.42 12.98 20.65
C ASN A 181 -12.57 12.29 21.39
N ARG A 182 -13.34 13.07 22.18
CA ARG A 182 -14.45 12.58 22.99
C ARG A 182 -15.57 11.86 22.20
N HIS A 183 -15.62 12.03 20.89
CA HIS A 183 -16.63 11.43 20.02
C HIS A 183 -16.19 10.11 19.38
N VAL A 184 -14.94 9.69 19.61
CA VAL A 184 -14.44 8.40 19.08
C VAL A 184 -15.27 7.25 19.66
N GLY A 185 -15.86 6.46 18.77
CA GLY A 185 -16.71 5.32 19.12
C GLY A 185 -15.93 3.99 19.20
N ASN A 186 -16.62 2.97 19.65
CA ASN A 186 -16.11 1.61 19.75
C ASN A 186 -16.08 0.83 18.41
N ASN A 187 -16.43 1.50 17.33
CA ASN A 187 -16.39 0.98 15.97
C ASN A 187 -15.04 1.20 15.27
N ILE A 188 -14.02 1.70 15.99
CA ILE A 188 -12.68 1.98 15.47
C ILE A 188 -11.76 0.80 15.74
N ARG A 189 -10.99 0.41 14.70
CA ARG A 189 -9.93 -0.59 14.71
C ARG A 189 -8.70 -0.03 14.02
N ILE A 190 -7.63 0.22 14.75
CA ILE A 190 -6.38 0.74 14.21
C ILE A 190 -5.32 -0.35 14.27
N LEU A 191 -4.78 -0.76 13.12
CA LEU A 191 -3.55 -1.52 13.01
C LEU A 191 -2.40 -0.53 12.79
N LEU A 192 -1.52 -0.43 13.77
CA LEU A 192 -0.35 0.42 13.74
C LEU A 192 0.88 -0.41 13.42
N ILE A 193 1.49 -0.17 12.28
CA ILE A 193 2.76 -0.80 11.87
C ILE A 193 3.90 0.07 12.39
N ASN A 194 4.55 -0.39 13.45
CA ASN A 194 5.63 0.34 14.11
C ASN A 194 6.98 -0.32 13.81
N ASN A 195 7.71 0.27 12.87
CA ASN A 195 9.09 -0.10 12.55
C ASN A 195 10.08 1.03 12.87
N GLY A 196 9.58 2.12 13.44
CA GLY A 196 10.36 3.24 13.91
C GLY A 196 10.94 4.13 12.83
N LYS A 197 10.59 3.91 11.55
CA LYS A 197 11.18 4.62 10.41
C LYS A 197 10.15 4.83 9.30
N GLY A 198 10.39 5.85 8.47
CA GLY A 198 9.69 6.01 7.20
C GLY A 198 10.20 5.00 6.19
N ASN A 199 9.54 3.86 6.11
CA ASN A 199 10.00 2.68 5.37
C ASN A 199 10.08 2.89 3.87
N GLU A 200 9.36 3.86 3.31
CA GLU A 200 9.39 4.18 1.88
C GLU A 200 10.81 4.43 1.38
N PHE A 201 11.61 5.17 2.13
CA PHE A 201 12.99 5.51 1.77
C PHE A 201 13.98 4.34 1.95
N ARG A 202 13.54 3.24 2.53
CA ARG A 202 14.33 2.04 2.83
C ARG A 202 13.98 0.86 1.93
N ASN A 203 13.03 1.03 1.02
CA ASN A 203 12.71 0.00 0.04
C ASN A 203 13.89 -0.26 -0.90
N TYR A 204 14.10 -1.52 -1.25
CA TYR A 204 15.20 -1.98 -2.09
C TYR A 204 15.32 -1.26 -3.44
N ASP A 205 14.21 -0.75 -3.96
CA ASP A 205 14.11 -0.04 -5.25
C ASP A 205 14.10 1.49 -5.11
N HIS A 206 14.06 2.02 -3.87
CA HIS A 206 14.07 3.45 -3.66
C HIS A 206 15.46 4.07 -3.88
N PRO A 207 15.56 5.25 -4.52
CA PRO A 207 16.86 5.92 -4.74
C PRO A 207 17.69 6.15 -3.47
N CYS A 208 17.07 6.33 -2.32
CA CYS A 208 17.78 6.54 -1.05
C CYS A 208 18.27 5.26 -0.38
N TYR A 209 17.89 4.08 -0.90
CA TYR A 209 18.28 2.79 -0.29
C TYR A 209 19.80 2.62 -0.14
N PHE A 210 20.57 3.12 -1.12
CA PHE A 210 22.03 3.04 -1.11
C PHE A 210 22.72 3.86 -0.01
N LEU A 211 22.03 4.87 0.55
CA LEU A 211 22.56 5.68 1.64
C LEU A 211 22.56 4.93 2.97
N GLY A 212 21.82 3.82 3.07
CA GLY A 212 21.74 3.05 4.29
C GLY A 212 21.29 3.92 5.48
N GLU A 213 21.94 3.80 6.62
CA GLU A 213 21.63 4.57 7.81
C GLU A 213 22.02 6.06 7.69
N GLU A 214 22.93 6.42 6.80
CA GLU A 214 23.28 7.83 6.55
C GLU A 214 22.07 8.63 6.04
N ALA A 215 21.07 8.00 5.43
CA ALA A 215 19.84 8.65 5.02
C ALA A 215 19.06 9.28 6.19
N GLU A 216 19.25 8.78 7.40
CA GLU A 216 18.52 9.24 8.59
C GLU A 216 18.87 10.68 8.99
N ASP A 217 20.02 11.17 8.59
CA ASP A 217 20.44 12.55 8.86
C ASP A 217 19.79 13.58 7.92
N TYR A 218 19.29 13.11 6.75
CA TYR A 218 18.77 13.97 5.69
C TYR A 218 17.26 13.80 5.44
N ILE A 219 16.70 12.68 5.86
CA ILE A 219 15.31 12.36 5.62
C ILE A 219 14.58 12.30 6.96
N ALA A 220 13.58 13.16 7.14
CA ALA A 220 12.80 13.25 8.39
C ALA A 220 11.90 12.02 8.65
N ALA A 221 12.41 10.83 8.37
CA ALA A 221 11.70 9.57 8.42
C ALA A 221 12.23 8.62 9.49
N ALA A 222 13.22 9.06 10.30
CA ALA A 222 13.81 8.25 11.35
C ALA A 222 13.95 9.05 12.65
N ARG A 223 14.32 8.36 13.73
CA ARG A 223 14.51 8.96 15.07
C ARG A 223 13.23 9.56 15.65
N HIS A 224 12.11 9.00 15.29
CA HIS A 224 10.81 9.38 15.84
C HIS A 224 10.68 8.94 17.31
N TYR A 225 9.78 9.59 18.06
CA TYR A 225 9.54 9.24 19.47
C TYR A 225 9.11 7.78 19.67
N GLY A 226 8.43 7.17 18.70
CA GLY A 226 8.07 5.76 18.70
C GLY A 226 9.25 4.79 18.85
N ASN A 227 10.46 5.21 18.45
CA ASN A 227 11.68 4.42 18.62
C ASN A 227 12.27 4.47 20.03
N LYS A 228 11.80 5.37 20.89
CA LYS A 228 12.37 5.55 22.23
C LYS A 228 11.72 4.66 23.27
N SER A 229 10.47 4.24 23.05
CA SER A 229 9.77 3.42 24.02
C SER A 229 8.66 2.60 23.34
N ASN A 230 8.78 1.30 23.40
CA ASN A 230 7.75 0.36 22.94
C ASN A 230 6.48 0.40 23.82
N LEU A 231 6.49 1.15 24.91
CA LEU A 231 5.35 1.35 25.79
C LEU A 231 4.59 2.65 25.52
N LEU A 232 5.11 3.52 24.65
CA LEU A 232 4.54 4.85 24.42
C LEU A 232 3.09 4.74 23.93
N VAL A 233 2.88 4.01 22.84
CA VAL A 233 1.55 3.84 22.26
C VAL A 233 0.63 3.10 23.23
N LYS A 234 1.09 1.99 23.79
CA LYS A 234 0.33 1.24 24.80
C LYS A 234 -0.22 2.13 25.90
N ASN A 235 0.66 2.83 26.59
CA ASN A 235 0.27 3.67 27.72
C ASN A 235 -0.66 4.81 27.29
N TYR A 236 -0.42 5.40 26.13
CA TYR A 236 -1.25 6.45 25.59
C TYR A 236 -2.68 5.97 25.31
N VAL A 237 -2.83 4.90 24.55
CA VAL A 237 -4.16 4.43 24.11
C VAL A 237 -4.96 3.77 25.24
N GLU A 238 -4.30 3.03 26.16
CA GLU A 238 -4.96 2.47 27.34
C GLU A 238 -5.52 3.57 28.25
N ASN A 239 -4.81 4.69 28.42
CA ASN A 239 -5.28 5.85 29.16
C ASN A 239 -6.44 6.59 28.46
N LEU A 240 -6.56 6.45 27.14
CA LEU A 240 -7.69 6.94 26.37
C LEU A 240 -8.88 5.96 26.33
N GLY A 241 -8.75 4.78 26.95
CA GLY A 241 -9.81 3.80 27.04
C GLY A 241 -9.88 2.81 25.90
N TYR A 242 -8.84 2.71 25.06
CA TYR A 242 -8.75 1.69 24.01
C TYR A 242 -8.37 0.31 24.58
N GLU A 243 -8.80 -0.75 23.90
CA GLU A 243 -8.20 -2.07 24.03
C GLU A 243 -6.89 -2.08 23.22
N TYR A 244 -5.81 -2.46 23.87
CA TYR A 244 -4.49 -2.55 23.23
C TYR A 244 -4.12 -4.00 22.94
N LEU A 245 -3.80 -4.28 21.68
CA LEU A 245 -3.24 -5.55 21.23
C LEU A 245 -1.83 -5.30 20.69
N THR A 246 -0.96 -6.32 20.76
CA THR A 246 0.39 -6.21 20.22
C THR A 246 0.90 -7.51 19.63
N ALA A 247 1.79 -7.41 18.63
CA ALA A 247 2.52 -8.53 18.04
C ALA A 247 3.88 -8.08 17.51
N ASN A 248 4.84 -9.02 17.49
CA ASN A 248 6.18 -8.83 16.95
C ASN A 248 6.65 -10.05 16.12
N SER A 249 5.76 -10.99 15.87
CA SER A 249 6.01 -12.19 15.05
C SER A 249 4.71 -12.66 14.40
N LYS A 250 4.82 -13.55 13.42
CA LYS A 250 3.67 -14.18 12.76
C LYS A 250 2.77 -14.90 13.76
N GLU A 251 3.36 -15.65 14.68
CA GLU A 251 2.64 -16.42 15.69
C GLU A 251 1.86 -15.51 16.65
N SER A 252 2.50 -14.46 17.17
CA SER A 252 1.86 -13.51 18.08
C SER A 252 0.78 -12.70 17.37
N PHE A 253 0.97 -12.36 16.08
CA PHE A 253 -0.04 -11.71 15.26
C PHE A 253 -1.28 -12.60 15.08
N LEU A 254 -1.09 -13.85 14.66
CA LEU A 254 -2.19 -14.78 14.44
C LEU A 254 -2.97 -15.09 15.71
N ALA A 255 -2.33 -15.07 16.87
CA ALA A 255 -2.97 -15.30 18.16
C ALA A 255 -4.04 -14.24 18.50
N VAL A 256 -3.85 -12.98 18.04
CA VAL A 256 -4.76 -11.87 18.38
C VAL A 256 -5.54 -11.32 17.18
N ALA A 257 -5.20 -11.72 15.96
CA ALA A 257 -5.80 -11.19 14.74
C ALA A 257 -7.33 -11.36 14.69
N ASN A 258 -7.84 -12.49 15.18
CA ASN A 258 -9.30 -12.75 15.21
C ASN A 258 -10.02 -11.77 16.15
N ARG A 259 -9.39 -11.34 17.25
CA ARG A 259 -9.94 -10.31 18.13
C ARG A 259 -10.03 -8.96 17.43
N PHE A 260 -9.00 -8.61 16.67
CA PHE A 260 -8.95 -7.37 15.90
C PHE A 260 -9.99 -7.35 14.76
N LEU A 261 -10.19 -8.49 14.10
CA LEU A 261 -11.08 -8.68 12.95
C LEU A 261 -12.52 -9.04 13.31
N THR A 262 -12.90 -8.99 14.60
CA THR A 262 -14.27 -9.34 15.01
C THR A 262 -15.32 -8.52 14.25
N GLU A 263 -16.40 -9.18 13.83
CA GLU A 263 -17.54 -8.54 13.15
C GLU A 263 -18.39 -7.68 14.08
N GLU A 264 -18.29 -7.93 15.39
CA GLU A 264 -19.08 -7.23 16.39
C GLU A 264 -18.36 -5.96 16.87
N LYS A 265 -19.12 -4.96 17.19
CA LYS A 265 -18.60 -3.81 17.93
C LYS A 265 -18.18 -4.27 19.33
N THR A 266 -16.99 -3.88 19.71
CA THR A 266 -16.44 -4.18 21.03
C THR A 266 -16.83 -3.08 22.03
N ASP A 267 -16.65 -3.32 23.32
CA ASP A 267 -16.94 -2.30 24.35
C ASP A 267 -16.03 -1.07 24.21
N LYS A 268 -14.85 -1.26 23.62
CA LYS A 268 -13.82 -0.22 23.44
C LYS A 268 -13.33 -0.22 21.98
N PRO A 269 -12.87 0.93 21.45
CA PRO A 269 -12.07 0.92 20.21
C PRO A 269 -10.81 0.08 20.42
N ILE A 270 -10.26 -0.50 19.36
CA ILE A 270 -9.06 -1.34 19.43
C ILE A 270 -7.92 -0.66 18.71
N LEU A 271 -6.73 -0.63 19.35
CA LEU A 271 -5.47 -0.37 18.68
C LEU A 271 -4.58 -1.61 18.78
N PHE A 272 -4.18 -2.10 17.61
CA PHE A 272 -3.28 -3.23 17.46
C PHE A 272 -1.92 -2.74 16.96
N GLU A 273 -0.92 -2.66 17.84
CA GLU A 273 0.43 -2.25 17.49
C GLU A 273 1.28 -3.46 17.12
N VAL A 274 1.84 -3.43 15.92
CA VAL A 274 2.68 -4.50 15.38
C VAL A 274 4.07 -3.97 15.10
N PHE A 275 5.07 -4.60 15.71
CA PHE A 275 6.46 -4.25 15.52
C PHE A 275 7.05 -5.08 14.38
N THR A 276 7.55 -4.41 13.34
CA THR A 276 8.21 -5.04 12.20
C THR A 276 9.62 -4.49 12.01
N GLU A 277 10.43 -5.24 11.25
CA GLU A 277 11.78 -4.80 10.90
C GLU A 277 11.79 -4.20 9.50
N THR A 278 12.48 -3.07 9.34
CA THR A 278 12.62 -2.37 8.05
C THR A 278 13.19 -3.27 6.94
N ALA A 279 14.12 -4.16 7.31
CA ALA A 279 14.70 -5.10 6.35
C ALA A 279 13.68 -6.12 5.85
N ASP A 280 12.79 -6.60 6.73
CA ASP A 280 11.74 -7.55 6.39
C ASP A 280 10.66 -6.90 5.52
N GLU A 281 10.31 -5.65 5.79
CA GLU A 281 9.39 -4.86 4.95
C GLU A 281 9.93 -4.72 3.52
N SER A 282 11.21 -4.32 3.36
CA SER A 282 11.85 -4.19 2.05
C SER A 282 12.00 -5.53 1.33
N ASN A 283 12.35 -6.59 2.06
CA ASN A 283 12.47 -7.94 1.52
C ASN A 283 11.13 -8.51 1.07
N ALA A 284 10.06 -8.29 1.83
CA ALA A 284 8.71 -8.68 1.42
C ALA A 284 8.29 -8.00 0.12
N LEU A 285 8.58 -6.70 -0.01
CA LEU A 285 8.32 -5.95 -1.24
C LEU A 285 9.14 -6.50 -2.42
N GLU A 286 10.42 -6.77 -2.23
CA GLU A 286 11.27 -7.35 -3.27
C GLU A 286 10.76 -8.73 -3.71
N LEU A 287 10.37 -9.57 -2.77
CA LEU A 287 9.83 -10.89 -3.05
C LEU A 287 8.54 -10.80 -3.85
N ILE A 288 7.54 -10.05 -3.39
CA ILE A 288 6.23 -10.00 -4.05
C ILE A 288 6.28 -9.33 -5.43
N LEU A 289 7.20 -8.40 -5.66
CA LEU A 289 7.37 -7.76 -6.97
C LEU A 289 8.17 -8.62 -7.96
N ASN A 290 8.98 -9.55 -7.50
CA ASN A 290 9.95 -10.25 -8.34
C ASN A 290 9.79 -11.78 -8.38
N TYR A 291 8.82 -12.36 -7.67
CA TYR A 291 8.59 -13.80 -7.80
C TYR A 291 8.05 -14.16 -9.20
N VAL A 292 8.29 -15.38 -9.59
CA VAL A 292 7.84 -15.95 -10.87
C VAL A 292 7.15 -17.26 -10.51
N GLY A 293 5.93 -17.47 -10.99
CA GLY A 293 5.21 -18.73 -10.78
C GLY A 293 5.99 -19.94 -11.33
N ASP A 294 5.64 -21.12 -10.87
CA ASP A 294 6.37 -22.38 -11.12
C ASP A 294 6.59 -22.70 -12.60
N ASP A 295 5.73 -22.22 -13.49
CA ASP A 295 5.86 -22.45 -14.95
C ASP A 295 7.07 -21.78 -15.61
N ASN A 296 7.79 -20.91 -14.89
CA ASN A 296 8.97 -20.19 -15.37
C ASN A 296 10.26 -20.46 -14.57
N ALA A 297 10.34 -21.56 -13.85
CA ALA A 297 11.48 -21.91 -12.99
C ALA A 297 12.84 -22.02 -13.75
N SER A 298 12.83 -22.30 -15.06
CA SER A 298 14.03 -22.38 -15.88
C SER A 298 14.69 -21.02 -16.16
N SER A 299 13.97 -19.90 -16.01
CA SER A 299 14.54 -18.55 -16.17
C SER A 299 15.19 -18.01 -14.88
N ASN A 300 15.00 -18.68 -13.76
CA ASN A 300 15.43 -18.23 -12.43
C ASN A 300 16.95 -18.22 -12.21
N ILE A 301 17.71 -19.10 -12.86
CA ILE A 301 19.18 -19.17 -12.70
C ILE A 301 19.82 -17.93 -13.34
N LEU A 302 19.39 -17.54 -14.54
CA LEU A 302 19.88 -16.35 -15.24
C LEU A 302 19.45 -15.04 -14.54
N SER A 303 18.29 -15.04 -13.87
CA SER A 303 17.77 -13.85 -13.15
C SER A 303 18.50 -13.63 -11.82
N LYS A 304 18.82 -14.69 -11.07
CA LYS A 304 19.61 -14.60 -9.83
C LYS A 304 21.02 -14.08 -10.10
N THR A 305 21.63 -14.52 -11.21
CA THR A 305 22.94 -14.02 -11.64
C THR A 305 22.86 -12.54 -12.06
N LYS A 306 21.82 -12.12 -12.79
CA LYS A 306 21.60 -10.72 -13.16
C LYS A 306 21.29 -9.83 -11.95
N THR A 307 20.58 -10.33 -10.95
CA THR A 307 20.26 -9.58 -9.72
C THR A 307 21.52 -9.44 -8.86
N ALA A 308 22.33 -10.50 -8.72
CA ALA A 308 23.62 -10.44 -8.03
C ALA A 308 24.61 -9.48 -8.73
N VAL A 309 24.68 -9.53 -10.06
CA VAL A 309 25.50 -8.61 -10.87
C VAL A 309 24.96 -7.17 -10.77
N LYS A 310 23.65 -6.95 -10.81
CA LYS A 310 23.05 -5.63 -10.57
C LYS A 310 23.33 -5.13 -9.15
N LYS A 311 23.31 -5.99 -8.15
CA LYS A 311 23.66 -5.64 -6.77
C LYS A 311 25.14 -5.23 -6.68
N ILE A 312 26.06 -5.98 -7.27
CA ILE A 312 27.50 -5.65 -7.32
C ILE A 312 27.75 -4.35 -8.08
N ILE A 313 27.07 -4.14 -9.22
CA ILE A 313 27.16 -2.88 -10.00
C ILE A 313 26.55 -1.71 -9.21
N ARG A 314 25.46 -1.94 -8.49
CA ARG A 314 24.79 -0.95 -7.63
C ARG A 314 25.67 -0.56 -6.45
N ASP A 315 26.30 -1.56 -5.80
CA ASP A 315 27.23 -1.34 -4.69
C ASP A 315 28.48 -0.57 -5.17
N SER A 316 29.00 -0.90 -6.35
CA SER A 316 30.16 -0.20 -6.94
C SER A 316 29.83 1.20 -7.51
N LEU A 317 28.62 1.39 -8.05
CA LEU A 317 28.11 2.70 -8.49
C LEU A 317 27.61 3.54 -7.31
N GLY A 318 27.18 2.89 -6.22
CA GLY A 318 26.77 3.53 -4.97
C GLY A 318 27.91 4.34 -4.36
N GLU A 319 29.07 3.75 -4.18
CA GLU A 319 30.25 4.45 -3.64
C GLU A 319 30.65 5.68 -4.48
N LYS A 320 30.57 5.61 -5.80
CA LYS A 320 30.86 6.76 -6.69
C LYS A 320 29.81 7.87 -6.57
N ARG A 321 28.51 7.50 -6.40
CA ARG A 321 27.43 8.48 -6.23
C ARG A 321 27.44 9.08 -4.83
N ILE A 322 27.71 8.30 -3.80
CA ILE A 322 27.90 8.80 -2.44
C ILE A 322 29.03 9.84 -2.42
N LYS A 323 30.12 9.55 -3.09
CA LYS A 323 31.24 10.50 -3.22
C LYS A 323 30.83 11.78 -3.95
N ALA A 324 30.11 11.66 -5.06
CA ALA A 324 29.63 12.81 -5.84
C ALA A 324 28.63 13.68 -5.03
N VAL A 325 27.73 13.07 -4.27
CA VAL A 325 26.80 13.78 -3.38
C VAL A 325 27.54 14.41 -2.20
N LYS A 326 28.51 13.72 -1.59
CA LYS A 326 29.36 14.29 -0.53
C LYS A 326 30.20 15.48 -1.04
N ASP A 327 30.71 15.38 -2.26
CA ASP A 327 31.49 16.46 -2.89
C ASP A 327 30.59 17.64 -3.26
N PHE A 328 29.35 17.41 -3.67
CA PHE A 328 28.35 18.45 -3.94
C PHE A 328 27.86 19.19 -2.69
N ILE A 329 27.75 18.50 -1.56
CA ILE A 329 27.29 19.08 -0.27
C ILE A 329 28.43 19.84 0.43
N LYS A 330 29.70 19.56 0.10
CA LYS A 330 30.88 20.22 0.67
C LYS A 330 31.38 21.40 -0.13
N GLY A 331 30.88 21.62 -1.34
CA GLY A 331 31.14 22.81 -2.18
C GLY A 331 30.03 23.81 -2.06
#